data_9c91cd1a0638f9523ef4fa24b5a2a01a
#
_entry.id   9c91cd1a0638f9523ef4fa24b5a2a01a
#
_cell.length_a   1.000
_cell.length_b   1.000
_cell.length_c   1.000
_cell.angle_alpha   90.00
_cell.angle_beta   90.00
_cell.angle_gamma   90.00
#
_symmetry.space_group_name_H-M   'P 1'
#
loop_
_entity.id
_entity.type
_entity.pdbx_description
1 polymer ?
#
loop_
_entity_poly.entity_id
_entity_poly.type
_entity_poly.pdbx_seq_one_letter_code
_entity_poly.pdbx_strand_id
1 'polypeptide(L)'
;MAFPVFLFLCVVVGGPYLYLGWEHLKLYGGVNLCAQGLLLFLCINFLICLWELCLCYRYDLIRSTHLKRKKDGNEDSIPIIIFQNMGLRDVLSPTFWADIWTDYARFDDGYADSKSFGYCIDVGNGHSTLLPNLFLMLSMIQPLTGAKFTGIVGLMCYYQMFYGTVIYLYSFFNNQRHKRLSKSTVLGFVVMPNALWLVFPFIGILNCIQLIMEDSYSVWQGDHWGGGTVHV
;
A
#
# COMPACT_ATOMS: atom_id res chain seq x y z
N MET A 1 -15.53 -12.96 20.43
CA MET A 1 -14.39 -13.82 20.08
C MET A 1 -13.28 -12.91 19.59
N ALA A 2 -12.09 -12.98 20.16
CA ALA A 2 -10.92 -12.23 19.70
C ALA A 2 -10.07 -13.10 18.77
N PHE A 3 -9.44 -12.50 17.77
CA PHE A 3 -8.58 -13.16 16.79
C PHE A 3 -7.35 -12.28 16.49
N PRO A 4 -6.24 -12.85 16.00
CA PRO A 4 -5.07 -12.07 15.62
C PRO A 4 -5.38 -11.07 14.52
N VAL A 5 -5.05 -9.80 14.73
CA VAL A 5 -5.26 -8.73 13.73
C VAL A 5 -4.58 -9.08 12.41
N PHE A 6 -3.39 -9.68 12.45
CA PHE A 6 -2.69 -10.13 11.25
C PHE A 6 -3.55 -11.05 10.37
N LEU A 7 -4.31 -12.00 10.95
CA LEU A 7 -5.21 -12.86 10.18
C LEU A 7 -6.34 -12.06 9.51
N PHE A 8 -6.88 -11.06 10.20
CA PHE A 8 -7.87 -10.16 9.61
C PHE A 8 -7.29 -9.44 8.38
N LEU A 9 -6.08 -8.90 8.49
CA LEU A 9 -5.42 -8.24 7.37
C LEU A 9 -5.15 -9.20 6.20
N CYS A 10 -4.73 -10.44 6.49
CA CYS A 10 -4.57 -11.47 5.47
C CYS A 10 -5.89 -11.75 4.71
N VAL A 11 -7.02 -11.77 5.41
CA VAL A 11 -8.34 -11.98 4.79
C VAL A 11 -8.76 -10.75 3.96
N VAL A 12 -8.56 -9.54 4.50
CA VAL A 12 -8.96 -8.29 3.83
C VAL A 12 -8.15 -8.02 2.56
N VAL A 13 -6.89 -8.42 2.52
CA VAL A 13 -6.04 -8.31 1.33
C VAL A 13 -6.12 -9.57 0.47
N GLY A 14 -6.00 -10.74 1.09
CA GLY A 14 -5.91 -12.02 0.39
C GLY A 14 -7.22 -12.42 -0.29
N GLY A 15 -8.37 -12.13 0.32
CA GLY A 15 -9.68 -12.40 -0.28
C GLY A 15 -9.88 -11.70 -1.62
N PRO A 16 -9.80 -10.36 -1.68
CA PRO A 16 -9.83 -9.63 -2.94
C PRO A 16 -8.76 -10.07 -3.94
N TYR A 17 -7.52 -10.28 -3.49
CA TYR A 17 -6.45 -10.75 -4.37
C TYR A 17 -6.76 -12.12 -5.00
N LEU A 18 -7.23 -13.09 -4.24
CA LEU A 18 -7.57 -14.41 -4.76
C LEU A 18 -8.73 -14.33 -5.77
N TYR A 19 -9.76 -13.54 -5.48
CA TYR A 19 -10.87 -13.33 -6.41
C TYR A 19 -10.41 -12.63 -7.70
N LEU A 20 -9.74 -11.49 -7.59
CA LEU A 20 -9.27 -10.71 -8.74
C LEU A 20 -8.21 -11.48 -9.54
N GLY A 21 -7.29 -12.19 -8.87
CA GLY A 21 -6.29 -13.02 -9.51
C GLY A 21 -6.91 -14.17 -10.30
N TRP A 22 -7.98 -14.77 -9.78
CA TRP A 22 -8.75 -15.79 -10.49
C TRP A 22 -9.45 -15.21 -11.73
N GLU A 23 -10.10 -14.05 -11.63
CA GLU A 23 -10.74 -13.40 -12.79
C GLU A 23 -9.69 -12.97 -13.83
N HIS A 24 -8.53 -12.49 -13.40
CA HIS A 24 -7.40 -12.20 -14.28
C HIS A 24 -6.93 -13.45 -15.07
N LEU A 25 -6.79 -14.59 -14.38
CA LEU A 25 -6.43 -15.85 -15.04
C LEU A 25 -7.45 -16.30 -16.07
N LYS A 26 -8.75 -16.12 -15.77
CA LYS A 26 -9.83 -16.43 -16.74
C LYS A 26 -9.74 -15.54 -17.98
N LEU A 27 -9.48 -14.26 -17.79
CA LEU A 27 -9.43 -13.28 -18.89
C LEU A 27 -8.22 -13.51 -19.80
N TYR A 28 -7.05 -13.74 -19.22
CA TYR A 28 -5.79 -13.79 -19.97
C TYR A 28 -5.24 -15.20 -20.21
N GLY A 29 -5.93 -16.24 -19.72
CA GLY A 29 -5.70 -17.65 -20.05
C GLY A 29 -4.39 -18.27 -19.52
N GLY A 30 -3.61 -17.53 -18.73
CA GLY A 30 -2.32 -18.01 -18.21
C GLY A 30 -1.83 -17.22 -17.00
N VAL A 31 -0.83 -17.75 -16.29
CA VAL A 31 -0.22 -17.07 -15.14
C VAL A 31 0.87 -16.12 -15.62
N ASN A 32 0.67 -14.83 -15.36
CA ASN A 32 1.71 -13.82 -15.48
C ASN A 32 2.13 -13.38 -14.07
N LEU A 33 3.30 -13.84 -13.60
CA LEU A 33 3.77 -13.56 -12.23
C LEU A 33 3.94 -12.06 -11.95
N CYS A 34 4.33 -11.29 -12.98
CA CYS A 34 4.47 -9.84 -12.85
C CYS A 34 3.11 -9.18 -12.63
N ALA A 35 2.11 -9.52 -13.46
CA ALA A 35 0.75 -9.02 -13.33
C ALA A 35 0.11 -9.44 -11.99
N GLN A 36 0.30 -10.72 -11.58
CA GLN A 36 -0.21 -11.20 -10.29
C GLN A 36 0.47 -10.48 -9.11
N GLY A 37 1.77 -10.23 -9.18
CA GLY A 37 2.48 -9.45 -8.16
C GLY A 37 2.00 -8.01 -8.08
N LEU A 38 1.77 -7.35 -9.22
CA LEU A 38 1.19 -6.00 -9.26
C LEU A 38 -0.24 -5.98 -8.70
N LEU A 39 -1.06 -6.99 -9.01
CA LEU A 39 -2.42 -7.09 -8.49
C LEU A 39 -2.44 -7.26 -6.97
N LEU A 40 -1.55 -8.11 -6.43
CA LEU A 40 -1.38 -8.24 -4.98
C LEU A 40 -0.94 -6.92 -4.34
N PHE A 41 0.03 -6.24 -4.94
CA PHE A 41 0.48 -4.93 -4.48
C PHE A 41 -0.66 -3.90 -4.48
N LEU A 42 -1.47 -3.85 -5.54
CA LEU A 42 -2.62 -2.95 -5.62
C LEU A 42 -3.67 -3.26 -4.54
N CYS A 43 -3.91 -4.54 -4.20
CA CYS A 43 -4.78 -4.92 -3.09
C CYS A 43 -4.24 -4.44 -1.73
N ILE A 44 -2.92 -4.56 -1.51
CA ILE A 44 -2.26 -4.03 -0.32
C ILE A 44 -2.38 -2.50 -0.30
N ASN A 45 -2.04 -1.85 -1.40
CA ASN A 45 -2.06 -0.39 -1.50
C ASN A 45 -3.47 0.18 -1.33
N PHE A 46 -4.51 -0.51 -1.78
CA PHE A 46 -5.89 -0.11 -1.54
C PHE A 46 -6.21 -0.02 -0.04
N LEU A 47 -5.79 -1.01 0.75
CA LEU A 47 -5.91 -0.97 2.20
C LEU A 47 -5.10 0.18 2.81
N ILE A 48 -3.87 0.39 2.33
CA ILE A 48 -3.02 1.49 2.80
C ILE A 48 -3.67 2.85 2.51
N CYS A 49 -4.24 3.06 1.32
CA CYS A 49 -4.96 4.31 1.02
C CYS A 49 -6.09 4.58 2.03
N LEU A 50 -6.82 3.54 2.47
CA LEU A 50 -7.84 3.69 3.52
C LEU A 50 -7.22 4.09 4.87
N TRP A 51 -6.05 3.54 5.20
CA TRP A 51 -5.31 3.94 6.41
C TRP A 51 -4.79 5.38 6.30
N GLU A 52 -4.28 5.80 5.14
CA GLU A 52 -3.84 7.16 4.86
C GLU A 52 -4.99 8.18 4.99
N LEU A 53 -6.20 7.82 4.58
CA LEU A 53 -7.38 8.63 4.85
C LEU A 53 -7.66 8.72 6.37
N CYS A 54 -7.50 7.63 7.12
CA CYS A 54 -7.62 7.68 8.57
C CYS A 54 -6.52 8.52 9.23
N LEU A 55 -5.30 8.53 8.70
CA LEU A 55 -4.24 9.42 9.14
C LEU A 55 -4.69 10.90 9.09
N CYS A 56 -5.36 11.29 8.00
CA CYS A 56 -5.91 12.63 7.84
C CYS A 56 -7.07 12.91 8.82
N TYR A 57 -8.12 12.08 8.74
CA TYR A 57 -9.38 12.36 9.44
C TYR A 57 -9.34 12.05 10.95
N ARG A 58 -8.33 11.36 11.44
CA ARG A 58 -8.13 11.03 12.86
C ARG A 58 -6.82 11.58 13.43
N TYR A 59 -6.23 12.56 12.77
CA TYR A 59 -4.94 13.14 13.14
C TYR A 59 -4.86 13.55 14.62
N ASP A 60 -5.86 14.25 15.14
CA ASP A 60 -5.85 14.72 16.55
C ASP A 60 -5.81 13.55 17.54
N LEU A 61 -6.51 12.44 17.23
CA LEU A 61 -6.47 11.23 18.04
C LEU A 61 -5.08 10.59 18.00
N ILE A 62 -4.50 10.44 16.83
CA ILE A 62 -3.16 9.88 16.62
C ILE A 62 -2.14 10.70 17.40
N ARG A 63 -2.12 12.00 17.20
CA ARG A 63 -1.20 12.92 17.87
C ARG A 63 -1.34 12.88 19.38
N SER A 64 -2.56 13.01 19.89
CA SER A 64 -2.79 13.03 21.35
C SER A 64 -2.40 11.70 22.00
N THR A 65 -2.69 10.58 21.36
CA THR A 65 -2.33 9.23 21.85
C THR A 65 -0.82 9.03 21.82
N HIS A 66 -0.14 9.40 20.73
CA HIS A 66 1.32 9.34 20.63
C HIS A 66 2.00 10.19 21.72
N LEU A 67 1.60 11.45 21.88
CA LEU A 67 2.17 12.33 22.90
C LEU A 67 1.94 11.81 24.32
N LYS A 68 0.77 11.21 24.59
CA LYS A 68 0.49 10.58 25.87
C LYS A 68 1.41 9.38 26.11
N ARG A 69 1.54 8.46 25.16
CA ARG A 69 2.43 7.28 25.24
C ARG A 69 3.89 7.72 25.51
N LYS A 70 4.35 8.76 24.81
CA LYS A 70 5.70 9.32 24.98
C LYS A 70 5.90 9.94 26.36
N LYS A 71 4.91 10.69 26.88
CA LYS A 71 4.96 11.27 28.21
C LYS A 71 4.98 10.20 29.31
N ASP A 72 4.19 9.14 29.14
CA ASP A 72 4.08 8.05 30.10
C ASP A 72 5.30 7.11 30.05
N GLY A 73 6.20 7.27 29.06
CA GLY A 73 7.41 6.45 28.89
C GLY A 73 7.12 4.99 28.57
N ASN A 74 5.95 4.65 28.05
CA ASN A 74 5.49 3.28 27.83
C ASN A 74 5.37 2.90 26.33
N GLU A 75 5.88 3.71 25.42
CA GLU A 75 5.78 3.47 23.99
C GLU A 75 6.28 2.07 23.59
N ASP A 76 7.46 1.66 24.10
CA ASP A 76 8.09 0.39 23.74
C ASP A 76 7.45 -0.83 24.43
N SER A 77 6.67 -0.61 25.50
CA SER A 77 6.01 -1.69 26.24
C SER A 77 4.67 -2.11 25.63
N ILE A 78 4.07 -1.27 24.79
CA ILE A 78 2.78 -1.55 24.13
C ILE A 78 3.04 -2.44 22.91
N PRO A 79 2.47 -3.65 22.82
CA PRO A 79 2.59 -4.48 21.63
C PRO A 79 2.08 -3.77 20.37
N ILE A 80 2.75 -3.92 19.25
CA ILE A 80 2.31 -3.37 17.97
C ILE A 80 0.94 -3.96 17.62
N ILE A 81 0.01 -3.11 17.22
CA ILE A 81 -1.41 -3.47 17.07
C ILE A 81 -1.64 -4.65 16.12
N ILE A 82 -0.86 -4.78 15.05
CA ILE A 82 -0.99 -5.89 14.09
C ILE A 82 -0.71 -7.27 14.70
N PHE A 83 0.01 -7.34 15.83
CA PHE A 83 0.31 -8.58 16.54
C PHE A 83 -0.63 -8.83 17.73
N GLN A 84 -1.60 -7.96 17.97
CA GLN A 84 -2.57 -8.11 19.04
C GLN A 84 -3.76 -8.98 18.61
N ASN A 85 -4.47 -9.51 19.60
CA ASN A 85 -5.77 -10.16 19.41
C ASN A 85 -6.88 -9.16 19.70
N MET A 86 -7.80 -8.99 18.74
CA MET A 86 -8.92 -8.04 18.86
C MET A 86 -10.23 -8.66 18.42
N GLY A 87 -11.34 -8.10 18.88
CA GLY A 87 -12.67 -8.47 18.43
C GLY A 87 -13.00 -7.88 17.05
N LEU A 88 -13.90 -8.52 16.30
CA LEU A 88 -14.31 -8.03 14.98
C LEU A 88 -14.82 -6.57 15.03
N ARG A 89 -15.59 -6.22 16.09
CA ARG A 89 -16.11 -4.87 16.26
C ARG A 89 -14.98 -3.84 16.42
N ASP A 90 -13.91 -4.23 17.09
CA ASP A 90 -12.78 -3.33 17.37
C ASP A 90 -11.97 -3.10 16.10
N VAL A 91 -11.63 -4.16 15.33
CA VAL A 91 -10.88 -4.02 14.08
C VAL A 91 -11.66 -3.31 12.97
N LEU A 92 -12.98 -3.20 13.09
CA LEU A 92 -13.81 -2.42 12.15
C LEU A 92 -14.01 -0.98 12.63
N SER A 93 -13.47 -0.58 13.80
CA SER A 93 -13.63 0.76 14.31
C SER A 93 -12.63 1.75 13.69
N PRO A 94 -13.03 3.01 13.45
CA PRO A 94 -12.09 4.04 12.98
C PRO A 94 -10.94 4.31 13.97
N THR A 95 -11.12 4.00 15.25
CA THR A 95 -10.09 4.13 16.29
C THR A 95 -8.97 3.12 16.06
N PHE A 96 -9.31 1.86 15.73
CA PHE A 96 -8.32 0.85 15.36
C PHE A 96 -7.42 1.30 14.21
N TRP A 97 -8.01 1.87 13.15
CA TRP A 97 -7.26 2.35 11.99
C TRP A 97 -6.35 3.54 12.33
N ALA A 98 -6.77 4.41 13.25
CA ALA A 98 -5.93 5.48 13.79
C ALA A 98 -4.76 4.94 14.62
N ASP A 99 -4.97 3.88 15.41
CA ASP A 99 -3.93 3.28 16.26
C ASP A 99 -2.78 2.66 15.45
N ILE A 100 -3.01 2.24 14.20
CA ILE A 100 -1.94 1.81 13.29
C ILE A 100 -0.94 2.94 13.08
N TRP A 101 -1.42 4.15 12.85
CA TRP A 101 -0.56 5.32 12.69
C TRP A 101 0.07 5.80 14.00
N THR A 102 -0.64 5.63 15.13
CA THR A 102 -0.06 5.86 16.46
C THR A 102 1.11 4.93 16.72
N ASP A 103 1.00 3.66 16.30
CA ASP A 103 2.09 2.70 16.39
C ASP A 103 3.23 3.06 15.43
N TYR A 104 2.94 3.49 14.21
CA TYR A 104 3.97 3.88 13.25
C TYR A 104 4.73 5.15 13.70
N ALA A 105 4.04 6.08 14.39
CA ALA A 105 4.66 7.28 14.97
C ALA A 105 5.77 6.97 16.01
N ARG A 106 5.83 5.75 16.54
CA ARG A 106 6.94 5.28 17.41
C ARG A 106 8.25 5.20 16.62
N PHE A 107 8.18 4.83 15.34
CA PHE A 107 9.32 4.69 14.44
C PHE A 107 9.62 6.00 13.71
N ASP A 108 8.59 6.76 13.36
CA ASP A 108 8.71 8.09 12.76
C ASP A 108 7.67 9.05 13.36
N ASP A 109 8.09 9.86 14.36
CA ASP A 109 7.22 10.87 15.00
C ASP A 109 6.74 11.98 14.05
N GLY A 110 7.26 12.00 12.82
CA GLY A 110 6.70 12.82 11.75
C GLY A 110 5.24 12.53 11.46
N TYR A 111 4.74 11.32 11.74
CA TYR A 111 3.31 10.99 11.56
C TYR A 111 2.40 11.59 12.65
N ALA A 112 2.96 12.08 13.75
CA ALA A 112 2.28 12.91 14.74
C ALA A 112 2.48 14.42 14.53
N ASP A 113 3.10 14.84 13.42
CA ASP A 113 3.31 16.22 12.99
C ASP A 113 2.74 16.44 11.58
N SER A 114 1.59 17.12 11.51
CA SER A 114 0.91 17.43 10.24
C SER A 114 1.69 18.32 9.27
N LYS A 115 2.84 18.85 9.69
CA LYS A 115 3.74 19.65 8.85
C LYS A 115 4.90 18.83 8.28
N SER A 116 5.04 17.58 8.72
CA SER A 116 6.09 16.70 8.23
C SER A 116 5.84 16.27 6.79
N PHE A 117 6.92 16.01 6.06
CA PHE A 117 6.79 15.49 4.69
C PHE A 117 6.09 14.12 4.67
N GLY A 118 6.44 13.19 5.60
CA GLY A 118 5.82 11.86 5.66
C GLY A 118 4.31 11.94 5.83
N TYR A 119 3.82 12.75 6.77
CA TYR A 119 2.39 12.97 6.93
C TYR A 119 1.73 13.53 5.65
N CYS A 120 2.31 14.59 5.08
CA CYS A 120 1.72 15.26 3.91
C CYS A 120 1.67 14.35 2.69
N ILE A 121 2.72 13.54 2.44
CA ILE A 121 2.73 12.66 1.26
C ILE A 121 1.74 11.52 1.41
N ASP A 122 1.63 10.89 2.58
CA ASP A 122 0.70 9.77 2.78
C ASP A 122 -0.75 10.26 2.77
N VAL A 123 -1.08 11.39 3.41
CA VAL A 123 -2.41 12.00 3.28
C VAL A 123 -2.73 12.33 1.82
N GLY A 124 -1.76 12.87 1.07
CA GLY A 124 -1.89 13.14 -0.36
C GLY A 124 -2.15 11.87 -1.16
N ASN A 125 -1.40 10.79 -0.88
CA ASN A 125 -1.58 9.49 -1.54
C ASN A 125 -2.98 8.92 -1.27
N GLY A 126 -3.41 8.85 -0.01
CA GLY A 126 -4.75 8.34 0.33
C GLY A 126 -5.87 9.01 -0.45
N HIS A 127 -5.78 10.33 -0.70
CA HIS A 127 -6.80 11.04 -1.45
C HIS A 127 -6.66 10.91 -2.98
N SER A 128 -5.43 10.91 -3.50
CA SER A 128 -5.20 10.97 -4.95
C SER A 128 -5.04 9.59 -5.60
N THR A 129 -4.56 8.57 -4.88
CA THR A 129 -4.28 7.25 -5.47
C THR A 129 -5.36 6.21 -5.22
N LEU A 130 -6.29 6.41 -4.27
CA LEU A 130 -7.35 5.44 -3.96
C LEU A 130 -8.19 5.05 -5.18
N LEU A 131 -8.74 6.04 -5.90
CA LEU A 131 -9.55 5.79 -7.08
C LEU A 131 -8.73 5.27 -8.28
N PRO A 132 -7.57 5.85 -8.63
CA PRO A 132 -6.68 5.26 -9.63
C PRO A 132 -6.25 3.83 -9.31
N ASN A 133 -5.95 3.51 -8.06
CA ASN A 133 -5.63 2.15 -7.63
C ASN A 133 -6.78 1.17 -7.88
N LEU A 134 -8.00 1.53 -7.48
CA LEU A 134 -9.20 0.73 -7.74
C LEU A 134 -9.44 0.56 -9.25
N PHE A 135 -9.29 1.63 -10.04
CA PHE A 135 -9.41 1.59 -11.49
C PHE A 135 -8.40 0.60 -12.11
N LEU A 136 -7.14 0.63 -11.67
CA LEU A 136 -6.12 -0.31 -12.14
C LEU A 136 -6.45 -1.76 -11.79
N MET A 137 -6.85 -2.02 -10.53
CA MET A 137 -7.26 -3.36 -10.10
C MET A 137 -8.39 -3.92 -10.98
N LEU A 138 -9.40 -3.11 -11.25
CA LEU A 138 -10.55 -3.51 -12.08
C LEU A 138 -10.15 -3.66 -13.55
N SER A 139 -9.27 -2.78 -14.08
CA SER A 139 -8.78 -2.88 -15.46
C SER A 139 -7.96 -4.14 -15.71
N MET A 140 -7.31 -4.71 -14.68
CA MET A 140 -6.56 -5.96 -14.79
C MET A 140 -7.46 -7.21 -14.92
N ILE A 141 -8.74 -7.12 -14.56
CA ILE A 141 -9.70 -8.24 -14.65
C ILE A 141 -10.78 -8.00 -15.70
N GLN A 142 -10.96 -6.76 -16.10
CA GLN A 142 -11.90 -6.35 -17.15
C GLN A 142 -11.38 -5.05 -17.77
N PRO A 143 -10.98 -5.03 -19.05
CA PRO A 143 -10.58 -3.80 -19.72
C PRO A 143 -11.70 -2.76 -19.66
N LEU A 144 -11.55 -1.74 -18.81
CA LEU A 144 -12.55 -0.70 -18.61
C LEU A 144 -12.45 0.40 -19.67
N THR A 145 -11.25 0.58 -20.23
CA THR A 145 -10.91 1.61 -21.23
C THR A 145 -9.89 1.05 -22.22
N GLY A 146 -9.37 1.87 -23.14
CA GLY A 146 -8.23 1.48 -23.98
C GLY A 146 -6.95 1.33 -23.15
N ALA A 147 -6.05 0.42 -23.58
CA ALA A 147 -4.82 0.10 -22.87
C ALA A 147 -3.92 1.34 -22.65
N LYS A 148 -3.82 2.20 -23.66
CA LYS A 148 -3.08 3.47 -23.57
C LYS A 148 -3.57 4.38 -22.45
N PHE A 149 -4.90 4.55 -22.28
CA PHE A 149 -5.46 5.37 -21.22
C PHE A 149 -5.20 4.73 -19.85
N THR A 150 -5.40 3.41 -19.74
CA THR A 150 -5.07 2.66 -18.52
C THR A 150 -3.59 2.82 -18.15
N GLY A 151 -2.70 2.72 -19.14
CA GLY A 151 -1.26 2.93 -18.96
C GLY A 151 -0.94 4.35 -18.48
N ILE A 152 -1.59 5.39 -19.01
CA ILE A 152 -1.39 6.79 -18.56
C ILE A 152 -1.80 6.95 -17.09
N VAL A 153 -2.99 6.49 -16.72
CA VAL A 153 -3.48 6.57 -15.34
C VAL A 153 -2.55 5.80 -14.40
N GLY A 154 -2.15 4.59 -14.80
CA GLY A 154 -1.24 3.75 -14.02
C GLY A 154 0.14 4.38 -13.87
N LEU A 155 0.70 4.95 -14.94
CA LEU A 155 2.00 5.63 -14.91
C LEU A 155 2.00 6.77 -13.89
N MET A 156 0.97 7.60 -13.89
CA MET A 156 0.82 8.70 -12.92
C MET A 156 0.71 8.16 -11.49
N CYS A 157 -0.10 7.13 -11.28
CA CYS A 157 -0.34 6.53 -9.97
C CYS A 157 0.94 5.89 -9.41
N TYR A 158 1.60 5.02 -10.17
CA TYR A 158 2.84 4.35 -9.74
C TYR A 158 4.00 5.33 -9.59
N TYR A 159 4.13 6.34 -10.48
CA TYR A 159 5.16 7.35 -10.33
C TYR A 159 4.99 8.14 -9.02
N GLN A 160 3.77 8.54 -8.67
CA GLN A 160 3.49 9.24 -7.42
C GLN A 160 3.91 8.40 -6.20
N MET A 161 3.53 7.11 -6.17
CA MET A 161 3.91 6.20 -5.08
C MET A 161 5.43 6.05 -4.99
N PHE A 162 6.10 5.79 -6.12
CA PHE A 162 7.56 5.63 -6.18
C PHE A 162 8.29 6.90 -5.71
N TYR A 163 7.95 8.04 -6.32
CA TYR A 163 8.57 9.32 -6.00
C TYR A 163 8.33 9.73 -4.55
N GLY A 164 7.08 9.59 -4.07
CA GLY A 164 6.72 9.88 -2.68
C GLY A 164 7.57 9.09 -1.69
N THR A 165 7.74 7.79 -1.94
CA THR A 165 8.54 6.91 -1.08
C THR A 165 10.03 7.28 -1.11
N VAL A 166 10.60 7.58 -2.28
CA VAL A 166 12.00 8.02 -2.40
C VAL A 166 12.23 9.28 -1.55
N ILE A 167 11.36 10.28 -1.69
CA ILE A 167 11.52 11.56 -0.95
C ILE A 167 11.21 11.38 0.54
N TYR A 168 10.24 10.51 0.89
CA TYR A 168 9.99 10.15 2.29
C TYR A 168 11.25 9.57 2.96
N LEU A 169 11.88 8.55 2.36
CA LEU A 169 13.10 7.95 2.89
C LEU A 169 14.24 8.96 2.95
N TYR A 170 14.42 9.78 1.91
CA TYR A 170 15.38 10.86 1.93
C TYR A 170 15.12 11.81 3.10
N SER A 171 13.88 12.27 3.29
CA SER A 171 13.48 13.15 4.39
C SER A 171 13.73 12.51 5.77
N PHE A 172 13.38 11.24 5.92
CA PHE A 172 13.59 10.48 7.16
C PHE A 172 15.07 10.44 7.58
N PHE A 173 15.96 10.11 6.63
CA PHE A 173 17.40 10.04 6.89
C PHE A 173 18.04 11.42 7.00
N ASN A 174 17.69 12.38 6.15
CA ASN A 174 18.21 13.74 6.17
C ASN A 174 17.86 14.47 7.48
N ASN A 175 16.65 14.29 7.99
CA ASN A 175 16.21 14.84 9.28
C ASN A 175 16.70 14.02 10.49
N GLN A 176 17.58 13.03 10.25
CA GLN A 176 18.24 12.23 11.27
C GLN A 176 17.29 11.47 12.21
N ARG A 177 16.02 11.24 11.80
CA ARG A 177 15.01 10.54 12.60
C ARG A 177 15.43 9.11 12.95
N HIS A 178 16.21 8.46 12.08
CA HIS A 178 16.78 7.13 12.28
C HIS A 178 17.72 7.05 13.51
N LYS A 179 18.33 8.16 13.93
CA LYS A 179 19.37 8.15 15.00
C LYS A 179 18.84 7.74 16.38
N ARG A 180 17.55 7.86 16.61
CA ARG A 180 16.90 7.47 17.86
C ARG A 180 16.53 5.99 17.92
N LEU A 181 16.63 5.29 16.79
CA LEU A 181 16.22 3.90 16.63
C LEU A 181 17.41 2.97 16.48
N SER A 182 17.24 1.70 16.82
CA SER A 182 18.22 0.67 16.48
C SER A 182 18.26 0.43 14.96
N LYS A 183 19.39 -0.02 14.43
CA LYS A 183 19.53 -0.35 13.01
C LYS A 183 18.52 -1.41 12.56
N SER A 184 18.26 -2.42 13.39
CA SER A 184 17.25 -3.46 13.11
C SER A 184 15.84 -2.90 13.06
N THR A 185 15.49 -1.95 13.92
CA THR A 185 14.20 -1.26 13.92
C THR A 185 14.02 -0.44 12.65
N VAL A 186 15.03 0.36 12.27
CA VAL A 186 14.99 1.15 11.02
C VAL A 186 14.82 0.22 9.82
N LEU A 187 15.60 -0.86 9.74
CA LEU A 187 15.50 -1.79 8.62
C LEU A 187 14.13 -2.48 8.58
N GLY A 188 13.66 -3.03 9.71
CA GLY A 188 12.44 -3.85 9.76
C GLY A 188 11.14 -3.05 9.66
N PHE A 189 11.06 -1.84 10.24
CA PHE A 189 9.82 -1.09 10.35
C PHE A 189 9.76 0.16 9.45
N VAL A 190 10.90 0.62 8.92
CA VAL A 190 10.91 1.77 8.00
C VAL A 190 11.34 1.32 6.61
N VAL A 191 12.52 0.73 6.44
CA VAL A 191 13.05 0.43 5.10
C VAL A 191 12.30 -0.71 4.42
N MET A 192 12.12 -1.85 5.09
CA MET A 192 11.51 -3.04 4.48
C MET A 192 10.05 -2.84 4.06
N PRO A 193 9.16 -2.24 4.88
CA PRO A 193 7.81 -1.93 4.41
C PRO A 193 7.82 -0.99 3.21
N ASN A 194 8.62 0.08 3.26
CA ASN A 194 8.71 1.05 2.17
C ASN A 194 9.34 0.50 0.88
N ALA A 195 10.14 -0.59 0.98
CA ALA A 195 10.71 -1.23 -0.21
C ALA A 195 9.61 -1.75 -1.17
N LEU A 196 8.44 -2.14 -0.67
CA LEU A 196 7.30 -2.53 -1.51
C LEU A 196 6.86 -1.38 -2.42
N TRP A 197 6.84 -0.14 -1.90
CA TRP A 197 6.49 1.07 -2.65
C TRP A 197 7.63 1.60 -3.54
N LEU A 198 8.80 0.99 -3.51
CA LEU A 198 9.87 1.22 -4.50
C LEU A 198 9.82 0.16 -5.61
N VAL A 199 9.79 -1.12 -5.22
CA VAL A 199 9.91 -2.24 -6.17
C VAL A 199 8.66 -2.36 -7.05
N PHE A 200 7.47 -2.49 -6.45
CA PHE A 200 6.26 -2.72 -7.22
C PHE A 200 5.83 -1.51 -8.07
N PRO A 201 5.87 -0.26 -7.58
CA PRO A 201 5.61 0.88 -8.45
C PRO A 201 6.60 1.02 -9.60
N PHE A 202 7.89 0.70 -9.39
CA PHE A 202 8.85 0.69 -10.49
C PHE A 202 8.49 -0.34 -11.57
N ILE A 203 8.13 -1.56 -11.17
CA ILE A 203 7.63 -2.60 -12.09
C ILE A 203 6.33 -2.12 -12.76
N GLY A 204 5.42 -1.50 -12.02
CA GLY A 204 4.17 -0.93 -12.53
C GLY A 204 4.40 0.16 -13.57
N ILE A 205 5.40 1.04 -13.38
CA ILE A 205 5.81 2.05 -14.36
C ILE A 205 6.22 1.39 -15.68
N LEU A 206 7.06 0.36 -15.64
CA LEU A 206 7.51 -0.36 -16.84
C LEU A 206 6.34 -1.03 -17.57
N ASN A 207 5.42 -1.65 -16.84
CA ASN A 207 4.19 -2.22 -17.41
C ASN A 207 3.31 -1.14 -18.06
N CYS A 208 3.15 0.01 -17.41
CA CYS A 208 2.35 1.11 -17.95
C CYS A 208 2.96 1.72 -19.22
N ILE A 209 4.30 1.83 -19.29
CA ILE A 209 5.01 2.25 -20.50
C ILE A 209 4.67 1.27 -21.64
N GLN A 210 4.71 -0.03 -21.39
CA GLN A 210 4.38 -1.04 -22.40
C GLN A 210 2.91 -0.95 -22.85
N LEU A 211 1.94 -0.81 -21.92
CA LEU A 211 0.53 -0.56 -22.24
C LEU A 211 0.34 0.67 -23.16
N ILE A 212 1.11 1.74 -22.92
CA ILE A 212 1.04 2.98 -23.72
C ILE A 212 1.63 2.76 -25.11
N MET A 213 2.80 2.11 -25.19
CA MET A 213 3.54 1.95 -26.45
C MET A 213 2.88 0.93 -27.39
N GLU A 214 2.35 -0.16 -26.86
CA GLU A 214 1.73 -1.22 -27.64
C GLU A 214 0.22 -1.01 -27.86
N ASP A 215 -0.40 -0.11 -27.10
CA ASP A 215 -1.86 0.12 -27.04
C ASP A 215 -2.64 -1.20 -26.89
N SER A 216 -2.11 -2.10 -26.10
CA SER A 216 -2.59 -3.46 -25.90
C SER A 216 -2.39 -3.90 -24.46
N TYR A 217 -3.26 -4.79 -23.98
CA TYR A 217 -3.14 -5.45 -22.69
C TYR A 217 -2.23 -6.71 -22.72
N SER A 218 -1.47 -6.91 -23.78
CA SER A 218 -0.55 -8.04 -23.97
C SER A 218 0.43 -8.23 -22.81
N VAL A 219 0.90 -7.12 -22.19
CA VAL A 219 1.83 -7.15 -21.04
C VAL A 219 1.26 -7.88 -19.81
N TRP A 220 -0.08 -8.01 -19.71
CA TRP A 220 -0.75 -8.72 -18.63
C TRP A 220 -1.10 -10.16 -18.99
N GLN A 221 -0.96 -10.57 -20.26
CA GLN A 221 -1.21 -11.94 -20.68
C GLN A 221 -0.15 -12.88 -20.09
N GLY A 222 -0.56 -14.07 -19.70
CA GLY A 222 0.34 -15.11 -19.22
C GLY A 222 0.91 -15.95 -20.38
N ASP A 223 1.99 -16.66 -20.11
CA ASP A 223 2.46 -17.67 -21.03
C ASP A 223 1.42 -18.79 -21.14
N HIS A 224 0.87 -18.98 -22.32
CA HIS A 224 -0.05 -20.09 -22.59
C HIS A 224 0.71 -21.42 -22.50
N TRP A 225 0.33 -22.26 -21.58
CA TRP A 225 0.66 -23.67 -21.61
C TRP A 225 -0.11 -24.32 -22.79
N GLY A 226 0.48 -24.21 -24.00
CA GLY A 226 -0.11 -24.76 -25.23
C GLY A 226 -0.44 -23.67 -26.26
N GLY A 227 0.55 -23.19 -26.94
CA GLY A 227 0.66 -22.53 -28.23
C GLY A 227 -0.61 -22.04 -28.96
N GLY A 228 -1.32 -21.07 -28.41
CA GLY A 228 -2.40 -20.40 -29.11
C GLY A 228 -2.53 -18.94 -28.64
N THR A 229 -2.22 -18.01 -29.52
CA THR A 229 -2.50 -16.58 -29.32
C THR A 229 -4.01 -16.35 -29.30
N VAL A 230 -4.57 -16.00 -28.15
CA VAL A 230 -5.92 -15.42 -28.09
C VAL A 230 -5.80 -13.95 -28.44
N HIS A 231 -6.20 -13.58 -29.64
CA HIS A 231 -6.43 -12.17 -30.00
C HIS A 231 -7.72 -11.71 -29.34
N VAL A 232 -7.64 -10.82 -28.34
CA VAL A 232 -8.76 -10.08 -27.77
C VAL A 232 -8.78 -8.69 -28.41
#